data_b72b133e18b62621c5731189485a309b
#
_entry.id   b72b133e18b62621c5731189485a309b
#
_cell.length_a   1.000
_cell.length_b   1.000
_cell.length_c   1.000
_cell.angle_alpha   90.00
_cell.angle_beta   90.00
_cell.angle_gamma   90.00
#
_symmetry.space_group_name_H-M   'P 1'
#
loop_
_entity.id
_entity.type
_entity.pdbx_description
1 polymer ?
#
loop_
_entity_poly.entity_id
_entity_poly.type
_entity_poly.pdbx_seq_one_letter_code
_entity_poly.pdbx_strand_id
1 'polypeptide(L)'
;PEIKKDFIDTGLANIEFKNFPLNMAALNASKIAHCKNDGDSDILHFLYKNQRKWVKGDTIDEANKNLKNLIANENFNIDFESCINNKLVEDYILEDRIKGVKKFEINATPTLVIDNKKLKDPFNYKKIKKTLEKLI
;
A
#
# COMPACT_ATOMS: atom_id res chain seq x y z
N PRO A 1 4.39 -13.41 5.50
CA PRO A 1 5.72 -14.02 5.60
C PRO A 1 5.86 -15.27 4.73
N GLU A 2 4.91 -16.22 4.82
CA GLU A 2 4.98 -17.52 4.11
C GLU A 2 4.95 -17.37 2.59
N ILE A 3 4.03 -16.56 2.04
CA ILE A 3 3.97 -16.28 0.59
C ILE A 3 5.28 -15.69 0.09
N LYS A 4 5.85 -14.75 0.84
CA LYS A 4 7.13 -14.15 0.49
C LYS A 4 8.21 -15.22 0.37
N LYS A 5 8.38 -16.04 1.41
CA LYS A 5 9.36 -17.10 1.46
C LYS A 5 9.18 -18.16 0.36
N ASP A 6 7.94 -18.61 0.14
CA ASP A 6 7.67 -19.77 -0.72
C ASP A 6 7.61 -19.40 -2.21
N PHE A 7 7.23 -18.16 -2.57
CA PHE A 7 6.98 -17.78 -3.95
C PHE A 7 7.75 -16.54 -4.42
N ILE A 8 7.93 -15.54 -3.57
CA ILE A 8 8.58 -14.28 -3.99
C ILE A 8 10.11 -14.42 -3.92
N ASP A 9 10.64 -14.84 -2.79
CA ASP A 9 12.09 -15.01 -2.59
C ASP A 9 12.67 -16.13 -3.49
N THR A 10 11.84 -17.06 -3.96
CA THR A 10 12.21 -18.11 -4.89
C THR A 10 12.09 -17.71 -6.36
N GLY A 11 11.55 -16.52 -6.64
CA GLY A 11 11.36 -16.03 -8.01
C GLY A 11 10.20 -16.68 -8.77
N LEU A 12 9.36 -17.49 -8.10
CA LEU A 12 8.20 -18.14 -8.72
C LEU A 12 7.03 -17.18 -8.94
N ALA A 13 6.95 -16.09 -8.19
CA ALA A 13 5.96 -15.06 -8.36
C ALA A 13 6.52 -13.66 -8.00
N ASN A 14 5.90 -12.63 -8.53
CA ASN A 14 6.15 -11.25 -8.13
C ASN A 14 4.94 -10.71 -7.36
N ILE A 15 5.18 -9.78 -6.44
CA ILE A 15 4.12 -9.06 -5.74
C ILE A 15 4.22 -7.57 -6.06
N GLU A 16 3.10 -6.97 -6.36
CA GLU A 16 2.96 -5.53 -6.55
C GLU A 16 1.97 -4.98 -5.52
N PHE A 17 2.37 -3.97 -4.78
CA PHE A 17 1.52 -3.29 -3.83
C PHE A 17 0.89 -2.06 -4.48
N LYS A 18 -0.44 -1.99 -4.44
CA LYS A 18 -1.21 -0.85 -4.92
C LYS A 18 -1.90 -0.16 -3.75
N ASN A 19 -1.74 1.15 -3.64
CA ASN A 19 -2.48 1.91 -2.65
C ASN A 19 -3.94 2.07 -3.05
N PHE A 20 -4.82 1.91 -2.08
CA PHE A 20 -6.25 2.08 -2.24
C PHE A 20 -6.77 2.93 -1.08
N PRO A 21 -6.48 4.25 -1.07
CA PRO A 21 -6.86 5.11 0.05
C PRO A 21 -8.38 5.24 0.15
N LEU A 22 -8.89 5.05 1.37
CA LEU A 22 -10.31 5.13 1.68
C LEU A 22 -10.72 6.51 2.24
N ASN A 23 -9.75 7.33 2.62
CA ASN A 23 -9.94 8.69 3.15
C ASN A 23 -8.69 9.56 2.90
N MET A 24 -8.77 10.83 3.27
CA MET A 24 -7.66 11.78 3.04
C MET A 24 -6.40 11.45 3.82
N ALA A 25 -6.51 10.96 5.05
CA ALA A 25 -5.33 10.57 5.82
C ALA A 25 -4.59 9.40 5.15
N ALA A 26 -5.33 8.41 4.66
CA ALA A 26 -4.77 7.30 3.88
C ALA A 26 -4.17 7.76 2.54
N LEU A 27 -4.80 8.72 1.86
CA LEU A 27 -4.25 9.31 0.64
C LEU A 27 -2.92 10.02 0.91
N ASN A 28 -2.85 10.81 1.96
CA ASN A 28 -1.62 11.51 2.35
C ASN A 28 -0.50 10.54 2.74
N ALA A 29 -0.80 9.49 3.49
CA ALA A 29 0.16 8.44 3.77
C ALA A 29 0.63 7.71 2.50
N SER A 30 -0.26 7.48 1.54
CA SER A 30 0.07 6.91 0.23
C SER A 30 1.02 7.80 -0.57
N LYS A 31 0.81 9.12 -0.55
CA LYS A 31 1.72 10.08 -1.19
C LYS A 31 3.13 10.03 -0.58
N ILE A 32 3.23 9.92 0.73
CA ILE A 32 4.51 9.74 1.41
C ILE A 32 5.18 8.42 1.00
N ALA A 33 4.43 7.33 0.96
CA ALA A 33 4.94 6.01 0.54
C ALA A 33 5.48 6.00 -0.90
N HIS A 34 4.88 6.78 -1.80
CA HIS A 34 5.28 6.90 -3.21
C HIS A 34 6.31 8.00 -3.49
N CYS A 35 6.77 8.74 -2.49
CA CYS A 35 7.60 9.92 -2.71
C CYS A 35 8.94 9.61 -3.39
N LYS A 36 9.53 8.45 -3.13
CA LYS A 36 10.82 8.03 -3.70
C LYS A 36 10.72 7.02 -4.84
N ASN A 37 9.65 6.26 -4.87
CA ASN A 37 9.43 5.20 -5.85
C ASN A 37 7.95 4.84 -5.97
N ASP A 38 7.63 3.87 -6.79
CA ASP A 38 6.27 3.46 -7.17
C ASP A 38 5.58 2.48 -6.19
N GLY A 39 5.96 2.50 -4.92
CA GLY A 39 5.13 1.91 -3.87
C GLY A 39 5.58 0.61 -3.23
N ASP A 40 6.65 -0.04 -3.69
CA ASP A 40 7.30 -1.11 -2.93
C ASP A 40 8.55 -0.57 -2.26
N SER A 41 8.36 0.16 -1.17
CA SER A 41 9.43 0.85 -0.47
C SER A 41 9.45 0.52 1.01
N ASP A 42 10.59 0.75 1.64
CA ASP A 42 10.73 0.65 3.09
C ASP A 42 9.76 1.58 3.81
N ILE A 43 9.47 2.76 3.21
CA ILE A 43 8.49 3.71 3.74
C ILE A 43 7.09 3.10 3.73
N LEU A 44 6.67 2.44 2.66
CA LEU A 44 5.37 1.76 2.57
C LEU A 44 5.20 0.75 3.70
N HIS A 45 6.17 -0.14 3.85
CA HIS A 45 6.13 -1.18 4.88
C HIS A 45 6.19 -0.58 6.30
N PHE A 46 6.98 0.46 6.49
CA PHE A 46 7.06 1.19 7.76
C PHE A 46 5.73 1.84 8.13
N LEU A 47 5.04 2.47 7.17
CA LEU A 47 3.74 3.10 7.41
C LEU A 47 2.64 2.07 7.74
N TYR A 48 2.61 0.93 7.07
CA TYR A 48 1.69 -0.15 7.44
C TYR A 48 1.95 -0.69 8.85
N LYS A 49 3.20 -0.97 9.17
CA LYS A 49 3.60 -1.46 10.50
C LYS A 49 3.22 -0.49 11.63
N ASN A 50 3.26 0.80 11.35
CA ASN A 50 3.00 1.86 12.32
C ASN A 50 1.65 2.55 12.12
N GLN A 51 0.72 1.98 11.36
CA GLN A 51 -0.56 2.60 11.01
C GLN A 51 -1.31 3.17 12.22
N ARG A 52 -1.39 2.43 13.32
CA ARG A 52 -2.07 2.87 14.54
C ARG A 52 -1.47 4.11 15.18
N LYS A 53 -0.23 4.47 14.85
CA LYS A 53 0.45 5.65 15.40
C LYS A 53 0.09 6.92 14.63
N TRP A 54 0.00 6.84 13.31
CA TRP A 54 -0.25 8.03 12.49
C TRP A 54 -1.73 8.27 12.19
N VAL A 55 -2.60 7.27 12.22
CA VAL A 55 -4.06 7.48 12.03
C VAL A 55 -4.77 8.11 13.23
N LYS A 56 -4.07 8.33 14.33
CA LYS A 56 -4.64 8.95 15.53
C LYS A 56 -5.00 10.40 15.26
N GLY A 57 -6.07 10.86 15.92
CA GLY A 57 -6.57 12.22 15.84
C GLY A 57 -7.94 12.30 15.21
N ASP A 58 -8.63 13.41 15.46
CA ASP A 58 -9.99 13.66 15.00
C ASP A 58 -10.02 14.45 13.69
N THR A 59 -8.87 15.00 13.28
CA THR A 59 -8.73 15.83 12.08
C THR A 59 -7.63 15.32 11.15
N ILE A 60 -7.71 15.72 9.87
CA ILE A 60 -6.66 15.43 8.87
C ILE A 60 -5.34 16.07 9.28
N ASP A 61 -5.38 17.28 9.85
CA ASP A 61 -4.18 18.01 10.28
C ASP A 61 -3.45 17.27 11.41
N GLU A 62 -4.19 16.71 12.36
CA GLU A 62 -3.61 15.88 13.42
C GLU A 62 -2.99 14.60 12.87
N ALA A 63 -3.66 13.89 11.96
CA ALA A 63 -3.12 12.72 11.29
C ALA A 63 -1.85 13.06 10.48
N ASN A 64 -1.84 14.17 9.76
CA ASN A 64 -0.68 14.66 9.02
C ASN A 64 0.49 15.00 9.94
N LYS A 65 0.22 15.65 11.08
CA LYS A 65 1.23 15.97 12.09
C LYS A 65 1.85 14.69 12.68
N ASN A 66 1.03 13.70 12.99
CA ASN A 66 1.49 12.40 13.49
C ASN A 66 2.34 11.68 12.44
N LEU A 67 1.90 11.69 11.19
CA LEU A 67 2.61 11.12 10.06
C LEU A 67 3.98 11.80 9.86
N LYS A 68 4.01 13.15 9.88
CA LYS A 68 5.24 13.93 9.76
C LYS A 68 6.24 13.62 10.88
N ASN A 69 5.78 13.61 12.13
CA ASN A 69 6.60 13.31 13.28
C ASN A 69 7.14 11.86 13.23
N LEU A 70 6.32 10.92 12.81
CA LEU A 70 6.72 9.51 12.69
C LEU A 70 7.82 9.35 11.63
N ILE A 71 7.68 9.98 10.48
CA ILE A 71 8.67 9.94 9.38
C ILE A 71 9.95 10.68 9.75
N ALA A 72 9.85 11.81 10.45
CA ALA A 72 11.02 12.60 10.87
C ALA A 72 11.96 11.85 11.83
N ASN A 73 11.45 10.89 12.59
CA ASN A 73 12.24 10.05 13.49
C ASN A 73 12.99 8.91 12.77
N GLU A 74 12.73 8.75 11.48
CA GLU A 74 13.37 7.72 10.65
C GLU A 74 14.28 8.36 9.58
N ASN A 75 15.26 7.64 9.13
CA ASN A 75 16.24 8.15 8.15
C ASN A 75 15.82 7.81 6.71
N PHE A 76 14.62 8.22 6.29
CA PHE A 76 14.15 7.98 4.93
C PHE A 76 14.65 9.01 3.90
N ASN A 77 15.21 10.13 4.36
CA ASN A 77 15.75 11.17 3.50
C ASN A 77 14.74 11.67 2.44
N ILE A 78 13.56 12.05 2.89
CA ILE A 78 12.51 12.66 2.09
C ILE A 78 12.14 14.04 2.64
N ASP A 79 11.70 14.94 1.76
CA ASP A 79 11.04 16.19 2.14
C ASP A 79 9.53 15.96 2.28
N PHE A 80 9.02 15.97 3.51
CA PHE A 80 7.63 15.65 3.80
C PHE A 80 6.65 16.59 3.09
N GLU A 81 6.91 17.91 3.13
CA GLU A 81 6.02 18.90 2.53
C GLU A 81 5.99 18.77 0.99
N SER A 82 7.12 18.53 0.38
CA SER A 82 7.21 18.26 -1.05
C SER A 82 6.44 17.00 -1.44
N CYS A 83 6.58 15.93 -0.66
CA CYS A 83 5.89 14.66 -0.91
C CYS A 83 4.37 14.77 -0.78
N ILE A 84 3.90 15.41 0.30
CA ILE A 84 2.46 15.50 0.58
C ILE A 84 1.73 16.43 -0.40
N ASN A 85 2.43 17.39 -0.98
CA ASN A 85 1.89 18.32 -1.96
C ASN A 85 2.14 17.89 -3.42
N ASN A 86 2.69 16.70 -3.65
CA ASN A 86 2.99 16.23 -4.99
C ASN A 86 1.72 15.79 -5.73
N LYS A 87 1.22 16.66 -6.61
CA LYS A 87 0.00 16.43 -7.39
C LYS A 87 0.12 15.27 -8.37
N LEU A 88 1.27 15.06 -8.98
CA LEU A 88 1.47 13.95 -9.92
C LEU A 88 1.36 12.60 -9.22
N VAL A 89 1.93 12.48 -8.02
CA VAL A 89 1.82 11.27 -7.20
C VAL A 89 0.38 11.06 -6.73
N GLU A 90 -0.31 12.13 -6.33
CA GLU A 90 -1.74 12.06 -5.97
C GLU A 90 -2.58 11.53 -7.12
N ASP A 91 -2.43 12.09 -8.31
CA ASP A 91 -3.18 11.69 -9.51
C ASP A 91 -2.89 10.22 -9.86
N TYR A 92 -1.64 9.79 -9.79
CA TYR A 92 -1.25 8.39 -10.01
C TYR A 92 -1.95 7.42 -9.03
N ILE A 93 -1.97 7.74 -7.74
CA ILE A 93 -2.62 6.92 -6.71
C ILE A 93 -4.14 6.85 -6.94
N LEU A 94 -4.77 7.97 -7.26
CA LEU A 94 -6.21 8.03 -7.51
C LEU A 94 -6.60 7.31 -8.81
N GLU A 95 -5.79 7.40 -9.86
CA GLU A 95 -5.99 6.62 -11.10
C GLU A 95 -5.88 5.12 -10.85
N ASP A 96 -4.88 4.67 -10.10
CA ASP A 96 -4.73 3.25 -9.73
C ASP A 96 -5.93 2.75 -8.93
N ARG A 97 -6.45 3.56 -8.01
CA ARG A 97 -7.67 3.24 -7.26
C ARG A 97 -8.87 3.09 -8.20
N ILE A 98 -9.07 4.01 -9.14
CA ILE A 98 -10.15 3.96 -10.12
C ILE A 98 -10.02 2.71 -10.99
N LYS A 99 -8.83 2.39 -11.47
CA LYS A 99 -8.56 1.16 -12.26
C LYS A 99 -8.88 -0.10 -11.46
N GLY A 100 -8.51 -0.15 -10.17
CA GLY A 100 -8.84 -1.26 -9.27
C GLY A 100 -10.35 -1.47 -9.13
N VAL A 101 -11.11 -0.39 -8.95
CA VAL A 101 -12.59 -0.47 -8.91
C VAL A 101 -13.15 -0.97 -10.23
N LYS A 102 -12.74 -0.38 -11.36
CA LYS A 102 -13.30 -0.71 -12.68
C LYS A 102 -12.94 -2.12 -13.15
N LYS A 103 -11.69 -2.54 -12.93
CA LYS A 103 -11.19 -3.81 -13.47
C LYS A 103 -11.49 -5.00 -12.57
N PHE A 104 -11.40 -4.81 -11.25
CA PHE A 104 -11.47 -5.90 -10.26
C PHE A 104 -12.64 -5.76 -9.27
N GLU A 105 -13.48 -4.73 -9.42
CA GLU A 105 -14.57 -4.44 -8.48
C GLU A 105 -14.09 -4.36 -7.03
N ILE A 106 -12.93 -3.72 -6.81
CA ILE A 106 -12.38 -3.55 -5.47
C ILE A 106 -13.23 -2.54 -4.71
N ASN A 107 -13.71 -2.95 -3.54
CA ASN A 107 -14.55 -2.14 -2.66
C ASN A 107 -14.08 -2.16 -1.19
N ALA A 108 -13.05 -2.91 -0.90
CA ALA A 108 -12.48 -3.04 0.44
C ALA A 108 -10.98 -3.36 0.40
N THR A 109 -10.28 -3.07 1.48
CA THR A 109 -8.86 -3.39 1.67
C THR A 109 -8.67 -4.27 2.92
N PRO A 110 -7.71 -5.19 2.90
CA PRO A 110 -6.89 -5.57 1.75
C PRO A 110 -7.66 -6.43 0.74
N THR A 111 -7.34 -6.27 -0.52
CA THR A 111 -7.80 -7.15 -1.62
C THR A 111 -6.59 -7.76 -2.30
N LEU A 112 -6.64 -9.04 -2.60
CA LEU A 112 -5.61 -9.76 -3.34
C LEU A 112 -6.12 -10.14 -4.72
N VAL A 113 -5.34 -9.81 -5.75
CA VAL A 113 -5.56 -10.19 -7.13
C VAL A 113 -4.40 -11.08 -7.57
N ILE A 114 -4.69 -12.26 -8.09
CA ILE A 114 -3.70 -13.21 -8.63
C ILE A 114 -4.08 -13.51 -10.08
N ASP A 115 -3.14 -13.28 -10.99
CA ASP A 115 -3.36 -13.51 -12.42
C ASP A 115 -4.68 -12.90 -12.93
N ASN A 116 -4.87 -11.61 -12.65
CA ASN A 116 -6.07 -10.82 -13.00
C ASN A 116 -7.39 -11.32 -12.38
N LYS A 117 -7.36 -12.17 -11.37
CA LYS A 117 -8.55 -12.65 -10.66
C LYS A 117 -8.52 -12.24 -9.19
N LYS A 118 -9.59 -11.58 -8.75
CA LYS A 118 -9.77 -11.25 -7.34
C LYS A 118 -9.99 -12.50 -6.50
N LEU A 119 -9.18 -12.67 -5.45
CA LEU A 119 -9.30 -13.78 -4.52
C LEU A 119 -10.37 -13.46 -3.47
N LYS A 120 -11.32 -14.38 -3.24
CA LYS A 120 -12.41 -14.18 -2.29
C LYS A 120 -11.96 -14.12 -0.82
N ASP A 121 -10.84 -14.76 -0.51
CA ASP A 121 -10.33 -14.87 0.87
C ASP A 121 -8.82 -14.55 0.88
N PRO A 122 -8.46 -13.24 0.96
CA PRO A 122 -7.08 -12.79 0.83
C PRO A 122 -6.20 -13.14 2.05
N PHE A 123 -6.79 -13.64 3.14
CA PHE A 123 -6.06 -14.00 4.36
C PHE A 123 -5.78 -15.50 4.48
N ASN A 124 -6.32 -16.31 3.59
CA ASN A 124 -6.16 -17.76 3.65
C ASN A 124 -4.91 -18.21 2.87
N TYR A 125 -3.82 -18.43 3.59
CA TYR A 125 -2.56 -18.89 3.00
C TYR A 125 -2.71 -20.14 2.11
N LYS A 126 -3.45 -21.15 2.57
CA LYS A 126 -3.65 -22.41 1.81
C LYS A 126 -4.35 -22.16 0.48
N LYS A 127 -5.33 -21.26 0.43
CA LYS A 127 -6.01 -20.87 -0.81
C LYS A 127 -5.08 -20.09 -1.74
N ILE A 128 -4.31 -19.14 -1.20
CA ILE A 128 -3.33 -18.39 -1.97
C ILE A 128 -2.30 -19.35 -2.58
N LYS A 129 -1.69 -20.19 -1.75
CA LYS A 129 -0.71 -21.21 -2.17
C LYS A 129 -1.25 -22.08 -3.29
N LYS A 130 -2.41 -22.70 -3.10
CA LYS A 130 -3.07 -23.54 -4.10
C LYS A 130 -3.36 -22.80 -5.42
N THR A 131 -3.68 -21.49 -5.33
CA THR A 131 -3.92 -20.67 -6.52
C THR A 131 -2.62 -20.43 -7.29
N LEU A 132 -1.54 -20.07 -6.58
CA LEU A 132 -0.23 -19.86 -7.18
C LEU A 132 0.35 -21.15 -7.78
N GLU A 133 0.27 -22.27 -7.07
CA GLU A 133 0.76 -23.58 -7.54
C GLU A 133 0.08 -24.04 -8.84
N LYS A 134 -1.14 -23.62 -9.11
CA LYS A 134 -1.84 -23.94 -10.37
C LYS A 134 -1.38 -23.10 -11.55
N LEU A 135 -0.65 -22.01 -11.31
CA LEU A 135 -0.17 -21.08 -12.34
C LEU A 135 1.29 -21.33 -12.70
N ILE A 136 1.96 -22.12 -11.90
CA ILE A 136 3.36 -22.53 -12.08
C ILE A 136 3.39 -23.89 -12.79
#